data_fabd2bd54faaad88dd2f71685d7e17a3
#
_entry.id   fabd2bd54faaad88dd2f71685d7e17a3
#
_cell.length_a   1.000
_cell.length_b   1.000
_cell.length_c   1.000
_cell.angle_alpha   90.00
_cell.angle_beta   90.00
_cell.angle_gamma   90.00
#
_symmetry.space_group_name_H-M   'P 1'
#
loop_
_entity.id
_entity.type
_entity.pdbx_description
1 polymer ?
#
loop_
_entity_poly.entity_id
_entity_poly.type
_entity_poly.pdbx_seq_one_letter_code
_entity_poly.pdbx_strand_id
1 'polypeptide(L)'
;LGSLALVLIITISLSYGLLAETDTFMLYPLVAISSYLAFCGGIMDQPDYIFDAEWVFTAMCITLLSCILFQYSLRIGSRFERLHTTGAEYLFNISIQSLFPVIAVIVFFAVIGYLLRLWGGGNNIVNFGSYLFLRLFDGISGNIFGILLYVILTHALWFLGIHGTNTLEAVSRSLFEHNIDINQALVNSGKIPTEIFSKTFLDTFVFLGGCGCALSFVIALCLASKKSHNRKIAYVALPSALFNISEIAVFGFPIIFNFTMLVPFILAPVVLTLISTFATWTGLVPVVTQSVDWTVPIIVSGYKATGSVA
;
A
#
# COMPACT_ATOMS: atom_id res chain seq x y z
N LEU A 1 -10.58 -7.53 -4.07
CA LEU A 1 -9.28 -6.90 -3.71
C LEU A 1 -8.07 -7.84 -3.92
N GLY A 2 -8.29 -9.16 -4.01
CA GLY A 2 -7.22 -10.16 -4.16
C GLY A 2 -6.47 -10.18 -5.52
N SER A 3 -6.50 -9.10 -6.30
CA SER A 3 -5.78 -8.98 -7.57
C SER A 3 -5.04 -7.64 -7.73
N LEU A 4 -4.98 -6.83 -6.66
CA LEU A 4 -4.40 -5.49 -6.74
C LEU A 4 -2.92 -5.53 -7.12
N ALA A 5 -2.15 -6.43 -6.52
CA ALA A 5 -0.74 -6.59 -6.85
C ALA A 5 -0.53 -6.98 -8.32
N LEU A 6 -1.37 -7.89 -8.87
CA LEU A 6 -1.29 -8.28 -10.27
C LEU A 6 -1.55 -7.12 -11.23
N VAL A 7 -2.59 -6.32 -10.96
CA VAL A 7 -2.89 -5.12 -11.76
C VAL A 7 -1.72 -4.15 -11.75
N LEU A 8 -1.10 -3.93 -10.60
CA LEU A 8 0.07 -3.06 -10.48
C LEU A 8 1.30 -3.61 -11.21
N ILE A 9 1.56 -4.91 -11.13
CA ILE A 9 2.65 -5.54 -11.88
C ILE A 9 2.49 -5.27 -13.37
N ILE A 10 1.29 -5.52 -13.92
CA ILE A 10 1.01 -5.32 -15.34
C ILE A 10 1.14 -3.84 -15.74
N THR A 11 0.51 -2.94 -14.98
CA THR A 11 0.47 -1.52 -15.35
C THR A 11 1.84 -0.85 -15.22
N ILE A 12 2.61 -1.14 -14.18
CA ILE A 12 3.96 -0.58 -13.98
C ILE A 12 4.91 -1.10 -15.04
N SER A 13 4.92 -2.42 -15.27
CA SER A 13 5.84 -3.03 -16.25
C SER A 13 5.54 -2.63 -17.67
N LEU A 14 4.26 -2.53 -18.05
CA LEU A 14 3.85 -2.04 -19.38
C LEU A 14 4.24 -0.58 -19.56
N SER A 15 3.97 0.27 -18.56
CA SER A 15 4.36 1.68 -18.59
C SER A 15 5.88 1.84 -18.71
N TYR A 16 6.65 1.04 -17.96
CA TYR A 16 8.10 1.04 -18.04
C TYR A 16 8.59 0.64 -19.44
N GLY A 17 8.02 -0.44 -20.02
CA GLY A 17 8.36 -0.91 -21.36
C GLY A 17 8.08 0.11 -22.45
N LEU A 18 6.95 0.82 -22.37
CA LEU A 18 6.59 1.91 -23.27
C LEU A 18 7.56 3.10 -23.16
N LEU A 19 7.93 3.49 -21.94
CA LEU A 19 8.89 4.57 -21.68
C LEU A 19 10.32 4.20 -22.12
N ALA A 20 10.67 2.93 -22.12
CA ALA A 20 11.97 2.43 -22.56
C ALA A 20 12.14 2.47 -24.09
N GLU A 21 11.07 2.77 -24.85
CA GLU A 21 11.05 2.89 -26.30
C GLU A 21 11.71 1.68 -27.02
N THR A 22 11.46 0.45 -26.51
CA THR A 22 12.04 -0.78 -27.05
C THR A 22 11.00 -1.58 -27.81
N ASP A 23 11.41 -2.24 -28.90
CA ASP A 23 10.55 -3.16 -29.66
C ASP A 23 10.07 -4.36 -28.83
N THR A 24 10.69 -4.58 -27.67
CA THR A 24 10.38 -5.66 -26.73
C THR A 24 9.44 -5.24 -25.61
N PHE A 25 8.77 -4.09 -25.70
CA PHE A 25 7.94 -3.53 -24.59
C PHE A 25 6.86 -4.51 -24.08
N MET A 26 6.31 -5.36 -24.96
CA MET A 26 5.34 -6.40 -24.60
C MET A 26 5.92 -7.52 -23.69
N LEU A 27 7.24 -7.68 -23.66
CA LEU A 27 7.89 -8.68 -22.82
C LEU A 27 8.04 -8.23 -21.36
N TYR A 28 8.01 -6.93 -21.08
CA TYR A 28 8.17 -6.42 -19.71
C TYR A 28 7.11 -6.95 -18.73
N PRO A 29 5.79 -6.94 -19.06
CA PRO A 29 4.79 -7.56 -18.21
C PRO A 29 5.01 -9.07 -18.01
N LEU A 30 5.39 -9.79 -19.06
CA LEU A 30 5.67 -11.23 -18.97
C LEU A 30 6.84 -11.49 -18.00
N VAL A 31 7.94 -10.75 -18.14
CA VAL A 31 9.13 -10.89 -17.28
C VAL A 31 8.80 -10.52 -15.85
N ALA A 32 8.07 -9.42 -15.64
CA ALA A 32 7.71 -8.95 -14.30
C ALA A 32 6.81 -9.95 -13.56
N ILE A 33 5.75 -10.44 -14.20
CA ILE A 33 4.85 -11.44 -13.62
C ILE A 33 5.62 -12.74 -13.32
N SER A 34 6.39 -13.24 -14.30
CA SER A 34 7.15 -14.49 -14.12
C SER A 34 8.21 -14.36 -13.03
N SER A 35 8.90 -13.22 -12.94
CA SER A 35 9.88 -12.94 -11.88
C SER A 35 9.23 -12.86 -10.51
N TYR A 36 8.08 -12.23 -10.42
CA TYR A 36 7.31 -12.16 -9.18
C TYR A 36 6.83 -13.53 -8.71
N LEU A 37 6.24 -14.32 -9.61
CA LEU A 37 5.83 -15.70 -9.32
C LEU A 37 7.01 -16.59 -8.93
N ALA A 38 8.14 -16.46 -9.62
CA ALA A 38 9.36 -17.20 -9.32
C ALA A 38 9.94 -16.82 -7.94
N PHE A 39 9.92 -15.55 -7.60
CA PHE A 39 10.30 -15.05 -6.28
C PHE A 39 9.39 -15.62 -5.18
N CYS A 40 8.08 -15.63 -5.40
CA CYS A 40 7.09 -16.19 -4.47
C CYS A 40 7.12 -17.72 -4.37
N GLY A 41 7.91 -18.42 -5.18
CA GLY A 41 8.03 -19.88 -5.16
C GLY A 41 6.99 -20.61 -5.99
N GLY A 42 6.27 -19.90 -6.86
CA GLY A 42 5.22 -20.43 -7.71
C GLY A 42 3.84 -20.45 -7.05
N ILE A 43 2.84 -20.81 -7.85
CA ILE A 43 1.42 -20.75 -7.46
C ILE A 43 1.03 -21.96 -6.57
N MET A 44 1.87 -23.00 -6.49
CA MET A 44 1.46 -24.30 -5.96
C MET A 44 1.21 -24.34 -4.44
N ASP A 45 1.88 -23.50 -3.64
CA ASP A 45 1.77 -23.58 -2.18
C ASP A 45 0.66 -22.72 -1.57
N GLN A 46 0.34 -21.56 -2.14
CA GLN A 46 -0.77 -20.69 -1.70
C GLN A 46 -1.12 -19.65 -2.78
N PRO A 47 -1.94 -20.01 -3.79
CA PRO A 47 -2.14 -19.16 -4.98
C PRO A 47 -2.88 -17.86 -4.73
N ASP A 48 -3.74 -17.78 -3.73
CA ASP A 48 -4.66 -16.66 -3.56
C ASP A 48 -4.02 -15.49 -2.79
N TYR A 49 -3.06 -15.74 -1.90
CA TYR A 49 -2.47 -14.72 -1.02
C TYR A 49 -1.40 -13.84 -1.67
N ILE A 50 -0.68 -14.33 -2.68
CA ILE A 50 0.46 -13.59 -3.26
C ILE A 50 0.05 -12.34 -4.05
N PHE A 51 -1.21 -12.19 -4.38
CA PHE A 51 -1.75 -11.02 -5.07
C PHE A 51 -2.53 -10.07 -4.16
N ASP A 52 -2.63 -10.37 -2.87
CA ASP A 52 -3.33 -9.56 -1.89
C ASP A 52 -2.63 -8.21 -1.62
N ALA A 53 -3.34 -7.32 -0.93
CA ALA A 53 -2.88 -5.98 -0.61
C ALA A 53 -1.56 -5.95 0.17
N GLU A 54 -1.31 -6.95 1.00
CA GLU A 54 -0.07 -7.11 1.78
C GLU A 54 1.18 -7.26 0.90
N TRP A 55 1.01 -7.83 -0.30
CA TRP A 55 2.09 -8.08 -1.24
C TRP A 55 2.37 -6.95 -2.21
N VAL A 56 1.55 -5.90 -2.20
CA VAL A 56 1.64 -4.77 -3.14
C VAL A 56 3.04 -4.16 -3.15
N PHE A 57 3.61 -3.89 -1.98
CA PHE A 57 4.96 -3.31 -1.90
C PHE A 57 6.02 -4.24 -2.50
N THR A 58 5.99 -5.52 -2.14
CA THR A 58 6.91 -6.54 -2.68
C THR A 58 6.75 -6.67 -4.19
N ALA A 59 5.50 -6.70 -4.67
CA ALA A 59 5.20 -6.78 -6.09
C ALA A 59 5.74 -5.58 -6.87
N MET A 60 5.59 -4.37 -6.34
CA MET A 60 6.12 -3.13 -6.95
C MET A 60 7.66 -3.16 -7.02
N CYS A 61 8.34 -3.53 -5.92
CA CYS A 61 9.78 -3.61 -5.87
C CYS A 61 10.33 -4.61 -6.89
N ILE A 62 9.78 -5.83 -6.91
CA ILE A 62 10.21 -6.87 -7.86
C ILE A 62 9.92 -6.46 -9.29
N THR A 63 8.76 -5.86 -9.56
CA THR A 63 8.41 -5.38 -10.90
C THR A 63 9.41 -4.35 -11.41
N LEU A 64 9.70 -3.32 -10.64
CA LEU A 64 10.65 -2.29 -11.03
C LEU A 64 12.04 -2.85 -11.24
N LEU A 65 12.53 -3.67 -10.30
CA LEU A 65 13.83 -4.30 -10.40
C LEU A 65 13.93 -5.27 -11.59
N SER A 66 12.88 -6.06 -11.85
CA SER A 66 12.84 -6.97 -13.00
C SER A 66 12.87 -6.21 -14.33
N CYS A 67 12.15 -5.10 -14.44
CA CYS A 67 12.17 -4.24 -15.63
C CYS A 67 13.56 -3.63 -15.86
N ILE A 68 14.20 -3.11 -14.81
CA ILE A 68 15.55 -2.55 -14.87
C ILE A 68 16.57 -3.63 -15.29
N LEU A 69 16.53 -4.79 -14.63
CA LEU A 69 17.44 -5.89 -14.93
C LEU A 69 17.22 -6.46 -16.33
N PHE A 70 15.97 -6.55 -16.77
CA PHE A 70 15.64 -7.00 -18.13
C PHE A 70 16.18 -6.01 -19.16
N GLN A 71 15.95 -4.72 -19.00
CA GLN A 71 16.50 -3.70 -19.89
C GLN A 71 18.03 -3.74 -19.95
N TYR A 72 18.68 -3.92 -18.80
CA TYR A 72 20.13 -4.02 -18.72
C TYR A 72 20.64 -5.30 -19.42
N SER A 73 19.98 -6.43 -19.21
CA SER A 73 20.36 -7.70 -19.82
C SER A 73 20.12 -7.72 -21.33
N LEU A 74 19.10 -7.02 -21.84
CA LEU A 74 18.92 -6.80 -23.29
C LEU A 74 20.11 -6.03 -23.90
N ARG A 75 20.60 -4.99 -23.23
CA ARG A 75 21.79 -4.23 -23.68
C ARG A 75 23.05 -5.08 -23.71
N ILE A 76 23.18 -6.03 -22.78
CA ILE A 76 24.29 -7.00 -22.79
C ILE A 76 24.06 -8.04 -23.90
N GLY A 77 22.83 -8.53 -24.02
CA GLY A 77 22.43 -9.55 -25.00
C GLY A 77 22.62 -9.10 -26.45
N SER A 78 22.47 -7.80 -26.75
CA SER A 78 22.77 -7.23 -28.08
C SER A 78 24.23 -7.42 -28.52
N ARG A 79 25.15 -7.72 -27.61
CA ARG A 79 26.53 -8.09 -27.97
C ARG A 79 26.66 -9.51 -28.51
N PHE A 80 25.61 -10.35 -28.38
CA PHE A 80 25.58 -11.70 -28.94
C PHE A 80 24.95 -11.70 -30.34
N GLU A 81 25.47 -10.90 -31.27
CA GLU A 81 25.05 -10.85 -32.70
C GLU A 81 25.05 -12.22 -33.41
N ARG A 82 25.76 -13.20 -32.82
CA ARG A 82 25.83 -14.59 -33.37
C ARG A 82 24.48 -15.29 -33.39
N LEU A 83 23.46 -14.84 -32.69
CA LEU A 83 22.11 -15.41 -32.69
C LEU A 83 21.18 -14.78 -33.74
N HIS A 84 21.67 -13.76 -34.47
CA HIS A 84 20.91 -13.13 -35.53
C HIS A 84 20.92 -14.00 -36.79
N THR A 85 19.75 -14.46 -37.20
CA THR A 85 19.59 -15.27 -38.42
C THR A 85 19.29 -14.35 -39.59
N THR A 86 20.24 -14.25 -40.54
CA THR A 86 20.05 -13.48 -41.78
C THR A 86 18.93 -14.15 -42.62
N GLY A 87 17.89 -13.35 -42.93
CA GLY A 87 16.72 -13.85 -43.69
C GLY A 87 15.54 -14.32 -42.85
N ALA A 88 15.67 -14.35 -41.51
CA ALA A 88 14.53 -14.57 -40.62
C ALA A 88 13.73 -13.30 -40.41
N GLU A 89 12.44 -13.47 -40.08
CA GLU A 89 11.55 -12.37 -39.74
C GLU A 89 12.06 -11.58 -38.53
N TYR A 90 11.85 -10.26 -38.54
CA TYR A 90 12.29 -9.36 -37.48
C TYR A 90 11.84 -9.79 -36.07
N LEU A 91 10.56 -10.16 -35.91
CA LEU A 91 10.00 -10.62 -34.65
C LEU A 91 10.65 -11.92 -34.14
N PHE A 92 11.03 -12.83 -35.05
CA PHE A 92 11.77 -14.04 -34.68
C PHE A 92 13.13 -13.70 -34.06
N ASN A 93 13.87 -12.81 -34.67
CA ASN A 93 15.20 -12.41 -34.20
C ASN A 93 15.12 -11.74 -32.82
N ILE A 94 14.13 -10.84 -32.60
CA ILE A 94 13.87 -10.22 -31.30
C ILE A 94 13.54 -11.27 -30.24
N SER A 95 12.68 -12.24 -30.57
CA SER A 95 12.27 -13.29 -29.63
C SER A 95 13.47 -14.13 -29.18
N ILE A 96 14.32 -14.53 -30.10
CA ILE A 96 15.54 -15.32 -29.81
C ILE A 96 16.53 -14.50 -28.96
N GLN A 97 16.76 -13.24 -29.31
CA GLN A 97 17.66 -12.36 -28.56
C GLN A 97 17.16 -12.06 -27.13
N SER A 98 15.84 -12.02 -26.94
CA SER A 98 15.22 -11.75 -25.65
C SER A 98 15.14 -12.99 -24.75
N LEU A 99 15.25 -14.19 -25.30
CA LEU A 99 15.04 -15.45 -24.57
C LEU A 99 16.00 -15.58 -23.38
N PHE A 100 17.30 -15.38 -23.61
CA PHE A 100 18.31 -15.46 -22.56
C PHE A 100 18.12 -14.39 -21.49
N PRO A 101 17.95 -13.08 -21.81
CA PRO A 101 17.59 -12.05 -20.86
C PRO A 101 16.36 -12.39 -20.01
N VAL A 102 15.28 -12.89 -20.61
CA VAL A 102 14.06 -13.29 -19.89
C VAL A 102 14.36 -14.38 -18.86
N ILE A 103 15.02 -15.47 -19.30
CA ILE A 103 15.35 -16.60 -18.43
C ILE A 103 16.27 -16.14 -17.30
N ALA A 104 17.30 -15.34 -17.60
CA ALA A 104 18.27 -14.89 -16.62
C ALA A 104 17.61 -14.06 -15.49
N VAL A 105 16.70 -13.15 -15.82
CA VAL A 105 16.00 -12.33 -14.84
C VAL A 105 15.04 -13.17 -13.98
N ILE A 106 14.28 -14.08 -14.58
CA ILE A 106 13.38 -14.98 -13.85
C ILE A 106 14.15 -15.88 -12.88
N VAL A 107 15.24 -16.49 -13.35
CA VAL A 107 16.10 -17.35 -12.52
C VAL A 107 16.74 -16.54 -11.37
N PHE A 108 17.18 -15.31 -11.64
CA PHE A 108 17.71 -14.41 -10.59
C PHE A 108 16.72 -14.22 -9.45
N PHE A 109 15.45 -13.89 -9.75
CA PHE A 109 14.43 -13.72 -8.71
C PHE A 109 14.01 -15.04 -8.06
N ALA A 110 14.00 -16.15 -8.78
CA ALA A 110 13.77 -17.48 -8.21
C ALA A 110 14.84 -17.82 -7.17
N VAL A 111 16.10 -17.58 -7.50
CA VAL A 111 17.22 -17.83 -6.57
C VAL A 111 17.14 -16.92 -5.35
N ILE A 112 16.87 -15.63 -5.52
CA ILE A 112 16.72 -14.70 -4.39
C ILE A 112 15.54 -15.16 -3.50
N GLY A 113 14.39 -15.44 -4.06
CA GLY A 113 13.23 -15.92 -3.29
C GLY A 113 13.51 -17.22 -2.56
N TYR A 114 14.25 -18.14 -3.18
CA TYR A 114 14.68 -19.37 -2.55
C TYR A 114 15.66 -19.13 -1.38
N LEU A 115 16.69 -18.32 -1.58
CA LEU A 115 17.67 -18.00 -0.54
C LEU A 115 17.03 -17.28 0.65
N LEU A 116 16.12 -16.35 0.40
CA LEU A 116 15.40 -15.65 1.46
C LEU A 116 14.53 -16.63 2.29
N ARG A 117 13.87 -17.59 1.65
CA ARG A 117 13.12 -18.63 2.35
C ARG A 117 14.01 -19.53 3.21
N LEU A 118 15.19 -19.91 2.71
CA LEU A 118 16.16 -20.69 3.49
C LEU A 118 16.64 -19.92 4.72
N TRP A 119 16.88 -18.61 4.57
CA TRP A 119 17.43 -17.79 5.65
C TRP A 119 16.38 -17.46 6.73
N GLY A 120 15.12 -17.36 6.35
CA GLY A 120 14.02 -16.96 7.24
C GLY A 120 13.26 -18.08 7.91
N GLY A 121 13.74 -19.31 7.88
CA GLY A 121 13.08 -20.42 8.56
C GLY A 121 11.79 -20.91 7.88
N GLY A 122 11.65 -20.72 6.59
CA GLY A 122 10.70 -21.45 5.73
C GLY A 122 9.38 -20.74 5.41
N ASN A 123 8.79 -19.92 6.27
CA ASN A 123 7.39 -19.54 6.06
C ASN A 123 7.07 -18.04 5.92
N ASN A 124 7.93 -17.10 6.29
CA ASN A 124 7.49 -15.70 6.44
C ASN A 124 8.27 -14.63 5.67
N ILE A 125 9.34 -14.97 4.96
CA ILE A 125 10.14 -13.95 4.23
C ILE A 125 9.57 -13.63 2.85
N VAL A 126 8.61 -14.41 2.40
CA VAL A 126 7.92 -14.18 1.13
C VAL A 126 7.21 -12.82 1.15
N ASN A 127 6.77 -12.38 2.32
CA ASN A 127 6.26 -11.03 2.52
C ASN A 127 7.34 -10.09 3.10
N PHE A 128 8.46 -9.97 2.38
CA PHE A 128 9.62 -9.17 2.80
C PHE A 128 9.26 -7.73 3.19
N GLY A 129 8.36 -7.10 2.45
CA GLY A 129 7.88 -5.75 2.76
C GLY A 129 7.19 -5.69 4.12
N SER A 130 6.23 -6.57 4.36
CA SER A 130 5.52 -6.64 5.64
C SER A 130 6.46 -7.01 6.80
N TYR A 131 7.38 -7.95 6.59
CA TYR A 131 8.39 -8.31 7.58
C TYR A 131 9.28 -7.12 7.96
N LEU A 132 9.78 -6.37 6.96
CA LEU A 132 10.58 -5.18 7.20
C LEU A 132 9.81 -4.14 8.01
N PHE A 133 8.55 -3.89 7.65
CA PHE A 133 7.73 -2.94 8.39
C PHE A 133 7.41 -3.45 9.81
N LEU A 134 7.04 -4.71 10.00
CA LEU A 134 6.81 -5.28 11.33
C LEU A 134 8.01 -5.11 12.28
N ARG A 135 9.23 -5.28 11.76
CA ARG A 135 10.45 -5.05 12.54
C ARG A 135 10.61 -3.62 13.06
N LEU A 136 10.10 -2.62 12.32
CA LEU A 136 10.13 -1.23 12.78
C LEU A 136 9.24 -1.00 14.01
N PHE A 137 8.27 -1.89 14.23
CA PHE A 137 7.33 -1.79 15.35
C PHE A 137 7.70 -2.70 16.54
N ASP A 138 8.79 -3.46 16.45
CA ASP A 138 9.25 -4.31 17.54
C ASP A 138 9.48 -3.45 18.81
N GLY A 139 8.78 -3.81 19.89
CA GLY A 139 8.90 -3.15 21.20
C GLY A 139 8.12 -1.83 21.38
N ILE A 140 7.45 -1.30 20.33
CA ILE A 140 6.64 -0.07 20.43
C ILE A 140 5.15 -0.31 20.12
N SER A 141 4.78 -1.55 19.89
CA SER A 141 3.38 -1.96 19.68
C SER A 141 2.53 -1.64 20.92
N GLY A 142 1.28 -1.19 20.70
CA GLY A 142 0.31 -0.94 21.77
C GLY A 142 0.48 0.40 22.51
N ASN A 143 1.44 1.25 22.15
CA ASN A 143 1.60 2.58 22.76
C ASN A 143 1.45 3.71 21.75
N ILE A 144 1.42 4.95 22.25
CA ILE A 144 1.24 6.16 21.43
C ILE A 144 2.33 6.31 20.35
N PHE A 145 3.57 5.88 20.61
CA PHE A 145 4.65 5.98 19.66
C PHE A 145 4.46 5.03 18.47
N GLY A 146 3.97 3.80 18.74
CA GLY A 146 3.66 2.83 17.69
C GLY A 146 2.57 3.32 16.74
N ILE A 147 1.45 3.85 17.27
CA ILE A 147 0.39 4.38 16.42
C ILE A 147 0.82 5.63 15.64
N LEU A 148 1.60 6.53 16.24
CA LEU A 148 2.15 7.70 15.55
C LEU A 148 3.09 7.28 14.42
N LEU A 149 3.98 6.31 14.67
CA LEU A 149 4.86 5.77 13.64
C LEU A 149 4.06 5.16 12.49
N TYR A 150 3.01 4.38 12.79
CA TYR A 150 2.12 3.81 11.78
C TYR A 150 1.46 4.91 10.93
N VAL A 151 0.90 5.93 11.56
CA VAL A 151 0.26 7.06 10.89
C VAL A 151 1.25 7.81 10.00
N ILE A 152 2.45 8.10 10.49
CA ILE A 152 3.49 8.80 9.73
C ILE A 152 3.92 7.95 8.52
N LEU A 153 4.22 6.66 8.71
CA LEU A 153 4.65 5.78 7.63
C LEU A 153 3.57 5.60 6.57
N THR A 154 2.32 5.42 6.98
CA THR A 154 1.18 5.34 6.05
C THR A 154 1.12 6.55 5.12
N HIS A 155 1.23 7.76 5.66
CA HIS A 155 1.16 8.99 4.86
C HIS A 155 2.46 9.29 4.11
N ALA A 156 3.61 8.89 4.64
CA ALA A 156 4.88 8.98 3.90
C ALA A 156 4.88 8.07 2.66
N LEU A 157 4.35 6.86 2.75
CA LEU A 157 4.17 5.97 1.61
C LEU A 157 3.20 6.57 0.58
N TRP A 158 2.05 7.10 1.02
CA TRP A 158 1.13 7.81 0.14
C TRP A 158 1.76 9.01 -0.57
N PHE A 159 2.60 9.77 0.12
CA PHE A 159 3.35 10.87 -0.49
C PHE A 159 4.29 10.38 -1.61
N LEU A 160 4.85 9.18 -1.46
CA LEU A 160 5.67 8.52 -2.50
C LEU A 160 4.83 7.85 -3.61
N GLY A 161 3.51 7.99 -3.60
CA GLY A 161 2.62 7.34 -4.57
C GLY A 161 2.32 5.88 -4.27
N ILE A 162 2.71 5.39 -3.10
CA ILE A 162 2.47 4.02 -2.64
C ILE A 162 1.25 4.01 -1.72
N HIS A 163 0.31 3.09 -1.94
CA HIS A 163 -0.89 3.00 -1.10
C HIS A 163 -0.53 2.54 0.33
N GLY A 164 -0.35 3.51 1.24
CA GLY A 164 0.24 3.27 2.56
C GLY A 164 -0.53 2.29 3.43
N THR A 165 -1.87 2.40 3.51
CA THR A 165 -2.70 1.49 4.32
C THR A 165 -2.63 0.05 3.83
N ASN A 166 -2.65 -0.18 2.51
CA ASN A 166 -2.52 -1.52 1.95
C ASN A 166 -1.10 -2.10 2.17
N THR A 167 -0.08 -1.26 2.00
CA THR A 167 1.31 -1.69 2.21
C THR A 167 1.59 -2.07 3.67
N LEU A 168 0.96 -1.37 4.61
CA LEU A 168 1.09 -1.61 6.05
C LEU A 168 -0.05 -2.48 6.63
N GLU A 169 -0.81 -3.18 5.79
CA GLU A 169 -1.95 -4.00 6.23
C GLU A 169 -1.54 -5.08 7.25
N ALA A 170 -0.43 -5.79 7.00
CA ALA A 170 0.07 -6.80 7.94
C ALA A 170 0.46 -6.20 9.30
N VAL A 171 1.01 -4.96 9.30
CA VAL A 171 1.30 -4.21 10.53
C VAL A 171 0.01 -3.84 11.25
N SER A 172 -0.96 -3.32 10.52
CA SER A 172 -2.27 -2.93 11.08
C SER A 172 -2.98 -4.10 11.73
N ARG A 173 -3.01 -5.25 11.06
CA ARG A 173 -3.60 -6.49 11.62
C ARG A 173 -2.87 -6.95 12.87
N SER A 174 -1.55 -7.02 12.81
CA SER A 174 -0.74 -7.49 13.93
C SER A 174 -0.86 -6.61 15.19
N LEU A 175 -0.95 -5.28 15.02
CA LEU A 175 -0.89 -4.35 16.13
C LEU A 175 -2.25 -3.89 16.66
N PHE A 176 -3.27 -3.81 15.79
CA PHE A 176 -4.48 -3.06 16.12
C PHE A 176 -5.77 -3.86 16.00
N GLU A 177 -5.80 -4.97 15.21
CA GLU A 177 -7.06 -5.67 14.94
C GLU A 177 -7.55 -6.44 16.17
N HIS A 178 -6.65 -7.09 16.88
CA HIS A 178 -6.98 -7.87 18.07
C HIS A 178 -7.48 -7.03 19.26
N ASN A 179 -7.18 -5.75 19.31
CA ASN A 179 -7.56 -4.86 20.41
C ASN A 179 -9.08 -4.67 20.54
N ILE A 180 -9.82 -4.79 19.43
CA ILE A 180 -11.29 -4.77 19.47
C ILE A 180 -11.85 -6.00 20.16
N ASP A 181 -11.30 -7.18 19.89
CA ASP A 181 -11.74 -8.43 20.52
C ASP A 181 -11.51 -8.39 22.03
N ILE A 182 -10.37 -7.82 22.46
CA ILE A 182 -10.07 -7.59 23.88
C ILE A 182 -11.13 -6.67 24.50
N ASN A 183 -11.43 -5.54 23.87
CA ASN A 183 -12.42 -4.60 24.38
C ASN A 183 -13.83 -5.20 24.45
N GLN A 184 -14.24 -5.97 23.44
CA GLN A 184 -15.53 -6.68 23.45
C GLN A 184 -15.59 -7.71 24.58
N ALA A 185 -14.54 -8.49 24.81
CA ALA A 185 -14.46 -9.44 25.89
C ALA A 185 -14.56 -8.77 27.26
N LEU A 186 -13.91 -7.60 27.44
CA LEU A 186 -14.00 -6.80 28.67
C LEU A 186 -15.43 -6.31 28.91
N VAL A 187 -16.07 -5.72 27.89
CA VAL A 187 -17.47 -5.26 27.97
C VAL A 187 -18.42 -6.40 28.31
N ASN A 188 -18.30 -7.54 27.63
CA ASN A 188 -19.13 -8.72 27.88
C ASN A 188 -18.97 -9.29 29.30
N SER A 189 -17.81 -9.07 29.92
CA SER A 189 -17.54 -9.43 31.32
C SER A 189 -17.89 -8.34 32.34
N GLY A 190 -18.53 -7.23 31.89
CA GLY A 190 -18.90 -6.10 32.75
C GLY A 190 -17.71 -5.23 33.18
N LYS A 191 -16.57 -5.33 32.49
CA LYS A 191 -15.35 -4.53 32.75
C LYS A 191 -15.26 -3.36 31.76
N ILE A 192 -14.47 -2.35 32.15
CA ILE A 192 -14.20 -1.19 31.30
C ILE A 192 -13.21 -1.58 30.21
N PRO A 193 -13.47 -1.25 28.93
CA PRO A 193 -12.53 -1.47 27.82
C PRO A 193 -11.28 -0.59 28.00
N THR A 194 -10.09 -1.15 27.73
CA THR A 194 -8.79 -0.51 28.01
C THR A 194 -7.99 -0.19 26.76
N GLU A 195 -8.20 -0.91 25.65
CA GLU A 195 -7.39 -0.77 24.46
C GLU A 195 -7.89 0.38 23.58
N ILE A 196 -7.17 1.53 23.65
CA ILE A 196 -7.53 2.72 22.87
C ILE A 196 -7.23 2.51 21.38
N PHE A 197 -6.06 1.93 21.06
CA PHE A 197 -5.54 1.86 19.71
C PHE A 197 -6.04 0.62 18.98
N SER A 198 -7.06 0.79 18.16
CA SER A 198 -7.59 -0.26 17.27
C SER A 198 -7.62 0.22 15.83
N LYS A 199 -7.75 -0.71 14.88
CA LYS A 199 -7.94 -0.36 13.47
C LYS A 199 -9.15 0.56 13.29
N THR A 200 -10.26 0.24 13.93
CA THR A 200 -11.49 1.06 13.87
C THR A 200 -11.29 2.44 14.52
N PHE A 201 -10.45 2.59 15.56
CA PHE A 201 -10.08 3.90 16.11
C PHE A 201 -9.40 4.76 15.04
N LEU A 202 -8.44 4.19 14.29
CA LEU A 202 -7.74 4.89 13.22
C LEU A 202 -8.71 5.31 12.10
N ASP A 203 -9.54 4.39 11.63
CA ASP A 203 -10.46 4.63 10.51
C ASP A 203 -11.57 5.64 10.88
N THR A 204 -11.98 5.68 12.16
CA THR A 204 -13.07 6.52 12.63
C THR A 204 -12.63 7.91 13.04
N PHE A 205 -11.50 8.04 13.74
CA PHE A 205 -11.10 9.29 14.39
C PHE A 205 -9.84 9.94 13.80
N VAL A 206 -9.06 9.19 13.00
CA VAL A 206 -7.78 9.68 12.48
C VAL A 206 -7.82 9.88 10.97
N PHE A 207 -8.29 8.88 10.22
CA PHE A 207 -8.29 8.90 8.75
C PHE A 207 -9.60 9.50 8.20
N LEU A 208 -9.94 10.71 8.66
CA LEU A 208 -11.18 11.39 8.32
C LEU A 208 -11.29 11.69 6.82
N GLY A 209 -12.08 10.90 6.12
CA GLY A 209 -12.19 10.97 4.66
C GLY A 209 -11.07 10.24 3.91
N GLY A 210 -10.40 9.31 4.60
CA GLY A 210 -9.23 8.59 4.10
C GLY A 210 -7.91 9.26 4.44
N CYS A 211 -6.85 8.92 3.70
CA CYS A 211 -5.51 9.42 4.00
C CYS A 211 -5.39 10.94 3.89
N GLY A 212 -4.55 11.52 4.76
CA GLY A 212 -4.30 12.97 4.80
C GLY A 212 -5.48 13.79 5.31
N CYS A 213 -6.45 13.17 6.00
CA CYS A 213 -7.70 13.81 6.41
C CYS A 213 -8.43 14.46 5.22
N ALA A 214 -8.55 13.70 4.12
CA ALA A 214 -9.01 14.20 2.83
C ALA A 214 -10.36 14.91 2.90
N LEU A 215 -11.30 14.47 3.75
CA LEU A 215 -12.58 15.14 3.92
C LEU A 215 -12.41 16.57 4.45
N SER A 216 -11.59 16.76 5.48
CA SER A 216 -11.31 18.09 6.04
C SER A 216 -10.64 19.00 5.02
N PHE A 217 -9.70 18.46 4.25
CA PHE A 217 -9.02 19.19 3.17
C PHE A 217 -10.01 19.60 2.05
N VAL A 218 -10.85 18.67 1.61
CA VAL A 218 -11.86 18.92 0.56
C VAL A 218 -12.88 19.96 1.02
N ILE A 219 -13.39 19.86 2.25
CA ILE A 219 -14.31 20.87 2.81
C ILE A 219 -13.63 22.24 2.88
N ALA A 220 -12.39 22.32 3.35
CA ALA A 220 -11.64 23.58 3.39
C ALA A 220 -11.48 24.20 2.00
N LEU A 221 -11.23 23.39 0.97
CA LEU A 221 -11.15 23.87 -0.40
C LEU A 221 -12.50 24.34 -0.96
N CYS A 222 -13.59 23.65 -0.66
CA CYS A 222 -14.95 24.07 -1.05
C CYS A 222 -15.29 25.45 -0.47
N LEU A 223 -14.91 25.69 0.80
CA LEU A 223 -15.27 26.90 1.53
C LEU A 223 -14.29 28.07 1.27
N ALA A 224 -12.98 27.80 1.26
CA ALA A 224 -11.96 28.86 1.33
C ALA A 224 -11.15 29.06 0.03
N SER A 225 -11.21 28.13 -0.94
CA SER A 225 -10.39 28.26 -2.14
C SER A 225 -10.90 29.40 -3.04
N LYS A 226 -9.99 30.31 -3.41
CA LYS A 226 -10.25 31.36 -4.38
C LYS A 226 -10.15 30.88 -5.84
N LYS A 227 -9.47 29.76 -6.09
CA LYS A 227 -9.28 29.19 -7.42
C LYS A 227 -10.49 28.32 -7.79
N SER A 228 -11.19 28.69 -8.87
CA SER A 228 -12.36 27.93 -9.37
C SER A 228 -12.04 26.47 -9.68
N HIS A 229 -10.86 26.21 -10.26
CA HIS A 229 -10.40 24.86 -10.57
C HIS A 229 -10.32 23.97 -9.29
N ASN A 230 -9.70 24.48 -8.22
CA ASN A 230 -9.58 23.73 -6.97
C ASN A 230 -10.95 23.41 -6.36
N ARG A 231 -11.88 24.36 -6.39
CA ARG A 231 -13.26 24.10 -5.90
C ARG A 231 -13.97 23.04 -6.72
N LYS A 232 -13.81 23.03 -8.04
CA LYS A 232 -14.43 22.00 -8.90
C LYS A 232 -13.92 20.60 -8.54
N ILE A 233 -12.59 20.45 -8.40
CA ILE A 233 -12.01 19.15 -7.97
C ILE A 233 -12.52 18.77 -6.57
N ALA A 234 -12.60 19.72 -5.63
CA ALA A 234 -13.09 19.49 -4.30
C ALA A 234 -14.55 19.00 -4.30
N TYR A 235 -15.44 19.61 -5.10
CA TYR A 235 -16.81 19.15 -5.25
C TYR A 235 -16.91 17.73 -5.83
N VAL A 236 -16.04 17.34 -6.74
CA VAL A 236 -16.00 15.98 -7.31
C VAL A 236 -15.45 14.98 -6.28
N ALA A 237 -14.50 15.39 -5.45
CA ALA A 237 -13.89 14.54 -4.43
C ALA A 237 -14.77 14.41 -3.15
N LEU A 238 -15.68 15.36 -2.90
CA LEU A 238 -16.47 15.37 -1.66
C LEU A 238 -17.31 14.11 -1.43
N PRO A 239 -18.05 13.58 -2.43
CA PRO A 239 -18.82 12.36 -2.23
C PRO A 239 -17.97 11.16 -1.83
N SER A 240 -16.82 10.95 -2.47
CA SER A 240 -15.92 9.83 -2.14
C SER A 240 -15.27 10.01 -0.77
N ALA A 241 -14.85 11.23 -0.42
CA ALA A 241 -14.26 11.54 0.87
C ALA A 241 -15.24 11.32 2.05
N LEU A 242 -16.56 11.46 1.83
CA LEU A 242 -17.57 11.12 2.85
C LEU A 242 -17.55 9.63 3.21
N PHE A 243 -17.13 8.77 2.29
CA PHE A 243 -16.98 7.33 2.47
C PHE A 243 -15.53 6.90 2.70
N ASN A 244 -14.68 7.82 3.16
CA ASN A 244 -13.26 7.60 3.44
C ASN A 244 -12.40 7.18 2.23
N ILE A 245 -12.84 7.52 1.01
CA ILE A 245 -12.12 7.29 -0.24
C ILE A 245 -11.39 8.58 -0.62
N SER A 246 -10.07 8.61 -0.42
CA SER A 246 -9.23 9.80 -0.57
C SER A 246 -8.59 9.97 -1.95
N GLU A 247 -8.65 8.97 -2.82
CA GLU A 247 -7.91 8.90 -4.09
C GLU A 247 -8.22 10.07 -5.01
N ILE A 248 -9.49 10.47 -5.12
CA ILE A 248 -9.88 11.61 -5.97
C ILE A 248 -9.24 12.92 -5.45
N ALA A 249 -9.14 13.08 -4.13
CA ALA A 249 -8.47 14.24 -3.55
C ALA A 249 -6.95 14.15 -3.73
N VAL A 250 -6.33 13.00 -3.45
CA VAL A 250 -4.87 12.81 -3.49
C VAL A 250 -4.33 12.94 -4.91
N PHE A 251 -5.01 12.38 -5.91
CA PHE A 251 -4.59 12.46 -7.31
C PHE A 251 -5.13 13.69 -8.04
N GLY A 252 -6.29 14.20 -7.65
CA GLY A 252 -6.87 15.42 -8.23
C GLY A 252 -6.15 16.70 -7.83
N PHE A 253 -5.59 16.72 -6.64
CA PHE A 253 -4.64 17.73 -6.21
C PHE A 253 -3.23 17.15 -6.27
N PRO A 254 -2.20 17.89 -6.71
CA PRO A 254 -0.84 17.37 -6.79
C PRO A 254 -0.25 17.23 -5.40
N ILE A 255 -0.68 16.19 -4.64
CA ILE A 255 -0.17 15.89 -3.28
C ILE A 255 1.07 15.01 -3.37
N ILE A 256 1.06 14.01 -4.25
CA ILE A 256 2.16 13.06 -4.44
C ILE A 256 3.39 13.83 -4.95
N PHE A 257 4.54 13.58 -4.31
CA PHE A 257 5.83 14.26 -4.55
C PHE A 257 5.80 15.78 -4.43
N ASN A 258 4.76 16.36 -3.85
CA ASN A 258 4.69 17.80 -3.59
C ASN A 258 5.12 18.12 -2.16
N PHE A 259 6.36 18.53 -1.99
CA PHE A 259 6.94 18.84 -0.67
C PHE A 259 6.18 19.93 0.10
N THR A 260 5.48 20.84 -0.58
CA THR A 260 4.64 21.85 0.08
C THR A 260 3.44 21.20 0.78
N MET A 261 2.92 20.10 0.20
CA MET A 261 1.78 19.37 0.75
C MET A 261 2.20 18.28 1.74
N LEU A 262 3.47 17.88 1.75
CA LEU A 262 3.99 16.82 2.62
C LEU A 262 3.69 17.09 4.10
N VAL A 263 4.03 18.29 4.57
CA VAL A 263 3.87 18.65 5.98
C VAL A 263 2.40 18.62 6.42
N PRO A 264 1.45 19.32 5.78
CA PRO A 264 0.05 19.25 6.19
C PRO A 264 -0.55 17.85 5.99
N PHE A 265 -0.14 17.09 4.97
CA PHE A 265 -0.65 15.76 4.67
C PHE A 265 -0.28 14.73 5.74
N ILE A 266 0.92 14.83 6.34
CA ILE A 266 1.36 13.97 7.45
C ILE A 266 0.89 14.54 8.80
N LEU A 267 1.02 15.86 8.99
CA LEU A 267 0.79 16.48 10.30
C LEU A 267 -0.69 16.46 10.72
N ALA A 268 -1.62 16.62 9.78
CA ALA A 268 -3.04 16.62 10.11
C ALA A 268 -3.50 15.31 10.77
N PRO A 269 -3.26 14.12 10.22
CA PRO A 269 -3.61 12.85 10.89
C PRO A 269 -2.79 12.61 12.17
N VAL A 270 -1.54 13.07 12.26
CA VAL A 270 -0.75 13.01 13.50
C VAL A 270 -1.42 13.83 14.62
N VAL A 271 -1.83 15.06 14.34
CA VAL A 271 -2.53 15.91 15.29
C VAL A 271 -3.88 15.31 15.71
N LEU A 272 -4.63 14.76 14.74
CA LEU A 272 -5.88 14.05 15.04
C LEU A 272 -5.65 12.81 15.92
N THR A 273 -4.58 12.06 15.68
CA THR A 273 -4.22 10.92 16.54
C THR A 273 -4.02 11.38 17.98
N LEU A 274 -3.27 12.47 18.21
CA LEU A 274 -3.03 13.00 19.55
C LEU A 274 -4.31 13.50 20.21
N ILE A 275 -5.13 14.26 19.50
CA ILE A 275 -6.40 14.80 20.00
C ILE A 275 -7.36 13.66 20.34
N SER A 276 -7.56 12.71 19.44
CA SER A 276 -8.47 11.59 19.66
C SER A 276 -8.01 10.66 20.78
N THR A 277 -6.69 10.42 20.87
CA THR A 277 -6.10 9.66 21.99
C THR A 277 -6.35 10.37 23.32
N PHE A 278 -6.12 11.68 23.39
CA PHE A 278 -6.37 12.46 24.60
C PHE A 278 -7.85 12.46 24.97
N ALA A 279 -8.76 12.64 24.00
CA ALA A 279 -10.20 12.62 24.22
C ALA A 279 -10.68 11.25 24.75
N THR A 280 -10.16 10.16 24.20
CA THR A 280 -10.50 8.81 24.66
C THR A 280 -9.88 8.51 26.03
N TRP A 281 -8.62 8.89 26.22
CA TRP A 281 -7.93 8.69 27.52
C TRP A 281 -8.60 9.44 28.68
N THR A 282 -9.11 10.66 28.44
CA THR A 282 -9.84 11.46 29.45
C THR A 282 -11.29 11.03 29.62
N GLY A 283 -11.80 10.10 28.83
CA GLY A 283 -13.19 9.64 28.87
C GLY A 283 -14.19 10.61 28.23
N LEU A 284 -13.73 11.65 27.52
CA LEU A 284 -14.60 12.52 26.72
C LEU A 284 -15.26 11.77 25.58
N VAL A 285 -14.54 10.83 24.98
CA VAL A 285 -15.01 9.90 23.97
C VAL A 285 -14.84 8.48 24.50
N PRO A 286 -15.84 7.61 24.46
CA PRO A 286 -15.69 6.23 24.90
C PRO A 286 -14.68 5.46 24.03
N VAL A 287 -14.05 4.46 24.63
CA VAL A 287 -13.17 3.53 23.91
C VAL A 287 -13.98 2.77 22.86
N VAL A 288 -13.37 2.55 21.70
CA VAL A 288 -13.97 1.76 20.61
C VAL A 288 -14.16 0.31 21.04
N THR A 289 -15.40 -0.18 20.94
CA THR A 289 -15.77 -1.53 21.36
C THR A 289 -16.36 -2.38 20.24
N GLN A 290 -16.64 -1.77 19.09
CA GLN A 290 -17.21 -2.48 17.94
C GLN A 290 -16.39 -2.23 16.67
N SER A 291 -16.20 -3.28 15.89
CA SER A 291 -15.62 -3.16 14.55
C SER A 291 -16.63 -2.51 13.62
N VAL A 292 -16.17 -1.50 12.89
CA VAL A 292 -16.98 -0.79 11.88
C VAL A 292 -16.17 -0.76 10.58
N ASP A 293 -16.87 -1.02 9.47
CA ASP A 293 -16.23 -0.95 8.16
C ASP A 293 -15.71 0.47 7.90
N TRP A 294 -14.49 0.57 7.35
CA TRP A 294 -13.80 1.83 7.10
C TRP A 294 -14.55 2.74 6.11
N THR A 295 -15.41 2.18 5.25
CA THR A 295 -16.24 2.94 4.29
C THR A 295 -17.44 3.63 4.90
N VAL A 296 -17.75 3.35 6.16
CA VAL A 296 -18.91 4.00 6.83
C VAL A 296 -18.61 5.48 7.07
N PRO A 297 -19.53 6.40 6.71
CA PRO A 297 -19.34 7.84 6.93
C PRO A 297 -19.03 8.18 8.40
N ILE A 298 -18.13 9.13 8.60
CA ILE A 298 -17.44 9.43 9.87
C ILE A 298 -18.40 9.56 11.08
N ILE A 299 -19.47 10.33 10.97
CA ILE A 299 -20.42 10.53 12.09
C ILE A 299 -21.11 9.21 12.47
N VAL A 300 -21.46 8.41 11.47
CA VAL A 300 -22.12 7.12 11.67
C VAL A 300 -21.13 6.09 12.22
N SER A 301 -19.87 6.11 11.73
CA SER A 301 -18.83 5.20 12.21
C SER A 301 -18.49 5.48 13.68
N GLY A 302 -18.39 6.75 14.10
CA GLY A 302 -18.14 7.12 15.49
C GLY A 302 -19.21 6.58 16.44
N TYR A 303 -20.48 6.80 16.10
CA TYR A 303 -21.59 6.27 16.87
C TYR A 303 -21.60 4.73 16.95
N LYS A 304 -21.39 4.06 15.81
CA LYS A 304 -21.35 2.59 15.77
C LYS A 304 -20.17 2.02 16.55
N ALA A 305 -19.01 2.66 16.46
CA ALA A 305 -17.79 2.16 17.09
C ALA A 305 -17.79 2.29 18.62
N THR A 306 -18.44 3.36 19.15
CA THR A 306 -18.42 3.69 20.58
C THR A 306 -19.76 3.49 21.28
N GLY A 307 -20.86 3.41 20.54
CA GLY A 307 -22.21 3.44 21.12
C GLY A 307 -22.62 4.80 21.67
N SER A 308 -21.86 5.86 21.42
CA SER A 308 -22.07 7.21 21.97
C SER A 308 -22.17 8.25 20.85
N VAL A 309 -22.88 9.33 21.13
CA VAL A 309 -22.94 10.54 20.28
C VAL A 309 -21.93 11.61 20.69
N ALA A 310 -21.11 11.30 21.70
CA ALA A 310 -20.06 12.18 22.20
C ALA A 310 -18.84 12.18 21.27
#